data_fe92300c814d3602e049cf88e52fb652
#
_entry.id   fe92300c814d3602e049cf88e52fb652
#
_cell.length_a   1.000
_cell.length_b   1.000
_cell.length_c   1.000
_cell.angle_alpha   90.00
_cell.angle_beta   90.00
_cell.angle_gamma   90.00
#
_symmetry.space_group_name_H-M   'P 1'
#
loop_
_entity.id
_entity.type
_entity.pdbx_description
1 polymer ?
#
loop_
_entity_poly.entity_id
_entity_poly.type
_entity_poly.pdbx_seq_one_letter_code
_entity_poly.pdbx_strand_id
1 'polypeptide(L)'
;RCAAFALDCFTAWSRGLDEQSTPEGNPLPPRRVVTLRLRAEQRRAIVIGDVHGCAAELQALLAKCGYERGRDVIVCAGDVVNKGPSSVDVVRFLRAEGAFAVRGNHEEAALAFATGAGDARSKLIAEQWSWTAELSRDDLAWLTALPFAIALPQHNAIVVHAGLVPGVALEDQLLKDLVSMRGLVPRPCS
;
A
#
# COMPACT_ATOMS: atom_id res chain seq x y z
N ARG A 1 -24.05 -12.72 25.54
CA ARG A 1 -23.37 -14.03 25.36
C ARG A 1 -22.87 -14.31 23.93
N CYS A 2 -23.27 -13.52 22.92
CA CYS A 2 -22.83 -13.73 21.51
C CYS A 2 -21.44 -13.14 21.17
N ALA A 3 -20.91 -12.21 21.97
CA ALA A 3 -19.63 -11.54 21.67
C ALA A 3 -18.39 -12.42 21.94
N ALA A 4 -18.47 -13.39 22.89
CA ALA A 4 -17.34 -14.22 23.27
C ALA A 4 -17.02 -15.34 22.26
N PHE A 5 -18.02 -15.89 21.57
CA PHE A 5 -17.85 -17.01 20.63
C PHE A 5 -17.26 -16.57 19.28
N ALA A 6 -17.46 -15.31 18.87
CA ALA A 6 -16.91 -14.78 17.64
C ALA A 6 -15.40 -14.47 17.75
N LEU A 7 -14.93 -14.13 18.96
CA LEU A 7 -13.50 -13.87 19.20
C LEU A 7 -12.67 -15.17 19.13
N ASP A 8 -13.17 -16.30 19.64
CA ASP A 8 -12.40 -17.54 19.70
C ASP A 8 -12.15 -18.20 18.34
N CYS A 9 -13.09 -18.10 17.40
CA CYS A 9 -12.89 -18.60 16.04
C CYS A 9 -11.93 -17.71 15.23
N PHE A 10 -11.88 -16.41 15.52
CA PHE A 10 -11.01 -15.46 14.82
C PHE A 10 -9.56 -15.55 15.33
N THR A 11 -9.38 -15.74 16.63
CA THR A 11 -8.04 -15.88 17.26
C THR A 11 -7.36 -17.22 16.94
N ALA A 12 -8.11 -18.27 16.62
CA ALA A 12 -7.53 -19.56 16.22
C ALA A 12 -6.98 -19.55 14.81
N TRP A 13 -7.51 -18.69 13.91
CA TRP A 13 -7.04 -18.60 12.53
C TRP A 13 -5.87 -17.63 12.36
N SER A 14 -5.74 -16.65 13.26
CA SER A 14 -4.64 -15.67 13.23
C SER A 14 -3.32 -16.16 13.84
N ARG A 15 -3.30 -17.31 14.50
CA ARG A 15 -2.11 -17.85 15.19
C ARG A 15 -1.17 -18.72 14.34
N GLY A 16 -1.36 -18.79 13.02
CA GLY A 16 -0.61 -19.68 12.13
C GLY A 16 0.16 -19.01 11.01
N LEU A 17 0.16 -17.70 10.89
CA LEU A 17 0.93 -17.00 9.86
C LEU A 17 2.28 -16.57 10.47
N ASP A 18 3.35 -17.11 9.90
CA ASP A 18 4.72 -16.67 10.17
C ASP A 18 4.80 -15.16 9.87
N GLU A 19 4.92 -14.32 10.91
CA GLU A 19 4.84 -12.86 10.82
C GLU A 19 6.07 -12.22 10.15
N GLN A 20 6.92 -13.01 9.47
CA GLN A 20 8.14 -12.52 8.85
C GLN A 20 7.97 -12.08 7.38
N SER A 21 6.85 -12.44 6.74
CA SER A 21 6.58 -12.11 5.35
C SER A 21 5.10 -11.82 5.09
N THR A 22 4.82 -11.18 3.95
CA THR A 22 3.46 -10.99 3.44
C THR A 22 2.91 -12.28 2.84
N PRO A 23 1.60 -12.38 2.53
CA PRO A 23 1.02 -13.52 1.83
C PRO A 23 1.71 -13.86 0.51
N GLU A 24 2.29 -12.89 -0.17
CA GLU A 24 3.07 -13.02 -1.40
C GLU A 24 4.54 -13.38 -1.15
N GLY A 25 4.96 -13.55 0.12
CA GLY A 25 6.33 -13.91 0.50
C GLY A 25 7.31 -12.73 0.57
N ASN A 26 6.82 -11.51 0.43
CA ASN A 26 7.68 -10.31 0.53
C ASN A 26 8.05 -9.99 1.98
N PRO A 27 9.20 -9.32 2.21
CA PRO A 27 9.54 -8.80 3.52
C PRO A 27 8.48 -7.80 4.02
N LEU A 28 8.19 -7.87 5.31
CA LEU A 28 7.35 -6.87 5.96
C LEU A 28 8.06 -5.52 5.97
N PRO A 29 7.31 -4.41 5.83
CA PRO A 29 7.88 -3.08 6.04
C PRO A 29 8.27 -2.90 7.51
N PRO A 30 9.19 -1.96 7.81
CA PRO A 30 9.60 -1.65 9.18
C PRO A 30 8.44 -1.26 10.11
N ARG A 31 7.37 -0.74 9.51
CA ARG A 31 6.11 -0.41 10.21
C ARG A 31 4.92 -0.74 9.30
N ARG A 32 3.98 -1.53 9.79
CA ARG A 32 2.73 -1.83 9.07
C ARG A 32 1.81 -0.60 8.99
N VAL A 33 1.80 0.20 10.05
CA VAL A 33 1.03 1.44 10.16
C VAL A 33 1.98 2.60 10.43
N VAL A 34 1.81 3.69 9.72
CA VAL A 34 2.56 4.93 9.92
C VAL A 34 1.59 6.04 10.30
N THR A 35 1.93 6.81 11.32
CA THR A 35 1.20 8.04 11.66
C THR A 35 1.90 9.22 11.00
N LEU A 36 1.22 9.84 10.05
CA LEU A 36 1.69 11.04 9.35
C LEU A 36 1.05 12.27 9.99
N ARG A 37 1.88 13.17 10.53
CA ARG A 37 1.47 14.47 11.03
C ARG A 37 2.08 15.54 10.13
N LEU A 38 1.23 16.41 9.59
CA LEU A 38 1.69 17.58 8.84
C LEU A 38 2.44 18.50 9.79
N ARG A 39 3.60 19.01 9.35
CA ARG A 39 4.37 20.03 10.05
C ARG A 39 3.70 21.40 9.90
N ALA A 40 4.11 22.37 10.71
CA ALA A 40 3.51 23.71 10.71
C ALA A 40 3.62 24.44 9.35
N GLU A 41 4.69 24.18 8.60
CA GLU A 41 4.91 24.74 7.26
C GLU A 41 4.11 24.03 6.16
N GLN A 42 3.58 22.83 6.44
CA GLN A 42 2.82 22.02 5.47
C GLN A 42 1.33 22.36 5.58
N ARG A 43 0.73 22.77 4.47
CA ARG A 43 -0.66 23.26 4.46
C ARG A 43 -1.71 22.17 4.26
N ARG A 44 -1.36 21.08 3.53
CA ARG A 44 -2.31 20.00 3.21
C ARG A 44 -1.61 18.70 2.82
N ALA A 45 -2.35 17.59 2.92
CA ALA A 45 -2.05 16.33 2.26
C ALA A 45 -2.89 16.21 0.98
N ILE A 46 -2.25 15.86 -0.14
CA ILE A 46 -2.92 15.53 -1.40
C ILE A 46 -2.95 14.00 -1.46
N VAL A 47 -4.16 13.42 -1.26
CA VAL A 47 -4.34 11.98 -1.33
C VAL A 47 -4.68 11.60 -2.76
N ILE A 48 -3.92 10.65 -3.33
CA ILE A 48 -4.02 10.20 -4.72
C ILE A 48 -4.33 8.70 -4.70
N GLY A 49 -5.33 8.28 -5.48
CA GLY A 49 -5.65 6.87 -5.71
C GLY A 49 -4.61 6.16 -6.57
N ASP A 50 -5.03 5.09 -7.25
CA ASP A 50 -4.20 4.28 -8.12
C ASP A 50 -3.56 5.13 -9.22
N VAL A 51 -2.24 5.05 -9.35
CA VAL A 51 -1.46 5.78 -10.38
C VAL A 51 -1.09 4.86 -11.53
N HIS A 52 -0.82 3.59 -11.23
CA HIS A 52 -0.53 2.55 -12.21
C HIS A 52 0.49 2.94 -13.29
N GLY A 53 1.63 3.51 -12.90
CA GLY A 53 2.69 3.86 -13.85
C GLY A 53 2.36 4.99 -14.81
N CYS A 54 1.31 5.78 -14.57
CA CYS A 54 0.89 6.92 -15.38
C CYS A 54 1.61 8.20 -14.91
N ALA A 55 2.91 8.32 -15.19
CA ALA A 55 3.76 9.40 -14.69
C ALA A 55 3.33 10.78 -15.21
N ALA A 56 2.98 10.88 -16.48
CA ALA A 56 2.57 12.16 -17.09
C ALA A 56 1.25 12.67 -16.50
N GLU A 57 0.29 11.77 -16.28
CA GLU A 57 -1.01 12.07 -15.68
C GLU A 57 -0.87 12.46 -14.21
N LEU A 58 0.01 11.78 -13.47
CA LEU A 58 0.34 12.13 -12.09
C LEU A 58 0.89 13.57 -12.00
N GLN A 59 1.84 13.92 -12.86
CA GLN A 59 2.42 15.26 -12.89
C GLN A 59 1.38 16.32 -13.30
N ALA A 60 0.56 16.02 -14.30
CA ALA A 60 -0.52 16.90 -14.73
C ALA A 60 -1.57 17.11 -13.61
N LEU A 61 -1.92 16.05 -12.88
CA LEU A 61 -2.81 16.13 -11.71
C LEU A 61 -2.23 17.04 -10.62
N LEU A 62 -0.97 16.84 -10.27
CA LEU A 62 -0.28 17.64 -9.26
C LEU A 62 -0.20 19.12 -9.66
N ALA A 63 0.12 19.40 -10.93
CA ALA A 63 0.11 20.77 -11.47
C ALA A 63 -1.29 21.39 -11.38
N LYS A 64 -2.35 20.64 -11.75
CA LYS A 64 -3.74 21.08 -11.67
C LYS A 64 -4.19 21.33 -10.21
N CYS A 65 -3.67 20.55 -9.25
CA CYS A 65 -3.90 20.77 -7.82
C CYS A 65 -3.10 21.95 -7.27
N GLY A 66 -2.22 22.57 -8.04
CA GLY A 66 -1.29 23.60 -7.57
C GLY A 66 -0.37 23.07 -6.47
N TYR A 67 0.19 21.88 -6.68
CA TYR A 67 1.13 21.25 -5.75
C TYR A 67 2.38 22.13 -5.57
N GLU A 68 2.76 22.35 -4.32
CA GLU A 68 3.98 23.08 -3.95
C GLU A 68 4.86 22.18 -3.07
N ARG A 69 6.02 21.79 -3.60
CA ARG A 69 7.00 20.98 -2.87
C ARG A 69 7.39 21.62 -1.54
N GLY A 70 7.40 20.82 -0.46
CA GLY A 70 7.72 21.28 0.90
C GLY A 70 6.54 21.90 1.65
N ARG A 71 5.53 22.42 0.94
CA ARG A 71 4.30 22.95 1.53
C ARG A 71 3.12 21.97 1.47
N ASP A 72 3.10 21.14 0.46
CA ASP A 72 2.10 20.07 0.33
C ASP A 72 2.77 18.70 0.53
N VAL A 73 2.01 17.73 1.00
CA VAL A 73 2.45 16.34 1.18
C VAL A 73 1.66 15.45 0.24
N ILE A 74 2.34 14.66 -0.57
CA ILE A 74 1.72 13.64 -1.43
C ILE A 74 1.52 12.37 -0.62
N VAL A 75 0.32 11.78 -0.68
CA VAL A 75 -0.02 10.50 -0.06
C VAL A 75 -0.73 9.63 -1.10
N CYS A 76 -0.10 8.56 -1.58
CA CYS A 76 -0.71 7.63 -2.53
C CYS A 76 -1.39 6.46 -1.81
N ALA A 77 -2.59 6.09 -2.26
CA ALA A 77 -3.38 5.00 -1.69
C ALA A 77 -2.99 3.60 -2.22
N GLY A 78 -1.75 3.44 -2.69
CA GLY A 78 -1.24 2.19 -3.28
C GLY A 78 -1.44 2.12 -4.78
N ASP A 79 -1.02 0.99 -5.38
CA ASP A 79 -1.09 0.72 -6.81
C ASP A 79 -0.47 1.85 -7.66
N VAL A 80 0.71 2.32 -7.24
CA VAL A 80 1.45 3.35 -7.97
C VAL A 80 2.17 2.79 -9.20
N VAL A 81 2.37 1.47 -9.25
CA VAL A 81 3.10 0.76 -10.31
C VAL A 81 2.20 -0.12 -11.16
N ASN A 82 2.78 -0.66 -12.26
CA ASN A 82 2.17 -1.60 -13.21
C ASN A 82 1.06 -0.98 -14.08
N LYS A 83 0.61 -1.71 -15.10
CA LYS A 83 -0.39 -1.37 -16.12
C LYS A 83 0.03 -0.25 -17.07
N GLY A 84 0.36 0.93 -16.56
CA GLY A 84 0.81 2.06 -17.37
C GLY A 84 2.29 1.96 -17.77
N PRO A 85 2.76 2.87 -18.64
CA PRO A 85 4.04 2.71 -19.34
C PRO A 85 5.27 3.07 -18.50
N SER A 86 5.13 3.79 -17.39
CA SER A 86 6.25 4.47 -16.73
C SER A 86 6.31 4.21 -15.22
N SER A 87 6.17 2.94 -14.79
CA SER A 87 6.18 2.55 -13.37
C SER A 87 7.45 3.00 -12.65
N VAL A 88 8.61 2.86 -13.28
CA VAL A 88 9.90 3.24 -12.72
C VAL A 88 9.98 4.75 -12.51
N ASP A 89 9.47 5.54 -13.46
CA ASP A 89 9.47 7.01 -13.36
C ASP A 89 8.54 7.48 -12.23
N VAL A 90 7.38 6.82 -12.05
CA VAL A 90 6.48 7.11 -10.93
C VAL A 90 7.18 6.86 -9.61
N VAL A 91 7.83 5.72 -9.43
CA VAL A 91 8.58 5.38 -8.21
C VAL A 91 9.65 6.42 -7.93
N ARG A 92 10.48 6.75 -8.92
CA ARG A 92 11.58 7.73 -8.79
C ARG A 92 11.05 9.13 -8.49
N PHE A 93 9.98 9.54 -9.15
CA PHE A 93 9.33 10.82 -8.89
C PHE A 93 8.79 10.90 -7.45
N LEU A 94 8.00 9.93 -7.01
CA LEU A 94 7.43 9.92 -5.67
C LEU A 94 8.52 9.90 -4.58
N ARG A 95 9.60 9.14 -4.79
CA ARG A 95 10.77 9.16 -3.89
C ARG A 95 11.42 10.53 -3.84
N ALA A 96 11.67 11.15 -4.99
CA ALA A 96 12.31 12.46 -5.06
C ALA A 96 11.47 13.55 -4.39
N GLU A 97 10.14 13.45 -4.48
CA GLU A 97 9.21 14.36 -3.80
C GLU A 97 9.07 14.09 -2.29
N GLY A 98 9.62 12.98 -1.78
CA GLY A 98 9.43 12.55 -0.39
C GLY A 98 7.98 12.19 -0.10
N ALA A 99 7.28 11.65 -1.11
CA ALA A 99 5.89 11.24 -1.00
C ALA A 99 5.72 10.04 -0.07
N PHE A 100 4.57 9.97 0.57
CA PHE A 100 4.12 8.80 1.30
C PHE A 100 3.22 7.97 0.38
N ALA A 101 3.25 6.65 0.55
CA ALA A 101 2.32 5.75 -0.11
C ALA A 101 2.03 4.57 0.80
N VAL A 102 0.87 3.94 0.65
CA VAL A 102 0.62 2.61 1.19
C VAL A 102 0.94 1.57 0.14
N ARG A 103 1.24 0.34 0.57
CA ARG A 103 1.50 -0.78 -0.32
C ARG A 103 0.18 -1.37 -0.82
N GLY A 104 -0.05 -1.36 -2.13
CA GLY A 104 -1.18 -2.00 -2.79
C GLY A 104 -0.82 -3.41 -3.30
N ASN A 105 -1.78 -4.08 -3.92
CA ASN A 105 -1.57 -5.43 -4.45
C ASN A 105 -0.62 -5.45 -5.65
N HIS A 106 -0.49 -4.36 -6.40
CA HIS A 106 0.47 -4.27 -7.49
C HIS A 106 1.91 -4.06 -6.99
N GLU A 107 2.14 -3.35 -5.90
CA GLU A 107 3.45 -3.29 -5.25
C GLU A 107 3.85 -4.65 -4.70
N GLU A 108 2.92 -5.39 -4.05
CA GLU A 108 3.17 -6.74 -3.56
C GLU A 108 3.60 -7.68 -4.69
N ALA A 109 2.86 -7.70 -5.80
CA ALA A 109 3.20 -8.53 -6.94
C ALA A 109 4.53 -8.12 -7.62
N ALA A 110 4.80 -6.81 -7.75
CA ALA A 110 6.04 -6.31 -8.31
C ALA A 110 7.26 -6.69 -7.46
N LEU A 111 7.17 -6.57 -6.14
CA LEU A 111 8.22 -6.97 -5.20
C LEU A 111 8.46 -8.48 -5.25
N ALA A 112 7.40 -9.30 -5.22
CA ALA A 112 7.52 -10.76 -5.29
C ALA A 112 8.19 -11.22 -6.60
N PHE A 113 7.88 -10.54 -7.72
CA PHE A 113 8.53 -10.79 -8.99
C PHE A 113 10.01 -10.36 -8.98
N ALA A 114 10.29 -9.14 -8.53
CA ALA A 114 11.65 -8.58 -8.52
C ALA A 114 12.61 -9.34 -7.60
N THR A 115 12.11 -9.89 -6.49
CA THR A 115 12.92 -10.65 -5.50
C THR A 115 12.96 -12.14 -5.78
N GLY A 116 12.14 -12.63 -6.72
CA GLY A 116 11.99 -14.07 -6.99
C GLY A 116 11.22 -14.83 -5.92
N ALA A 117 10.53 -14.15 -5.00
CA ALA A 117 9.70 -14.75 -3.97
C ALA A 117 8.37 -15.30 -4.51
N GLY A 118 7.95 -14.83 -5.71
CA GLY A 118 6.73 -15.30 -6.36
C GLY A 118 6.81 -16.74 -6.85
N ASP A 119 5.64 -17.41 -6.93
CA ASP A 119 5.54 -18.77 -7.43
C ASP A 119 5.73 -18.87 -8.96
N ALA A 120 5.65 -20.10 -9.51
CA ALA A 120 5.81 -20.39 -10.94
C ALA A 120 4.78 -19.67 -11.85
N ARG A 121 3.64 -19.16 -11.32
CA ARG A 121 2.65 -18.38 -12.08
C ARG A 121 3.23 -17.04 -12.52
N SER A 122 4.15 -16.47 -11.72
CA SER A 122 4.85 -15.23 -12.06
C SER A 122 5.63 -15.35 -13.37
N LYS A 123 6.09 -16.55 -13.74
CA LYS A 123 6.83 -16.78 -14.99
C LYS A 123 5.94 -16.69 -16.24
N LEU A 124 4.64 -17.02 -16.14
CA LEU A 124 3.70 -16.97 -17.25
C LEU A 124 3.30 -15.54 -17.66
N ILE A 125 3.54 -14.58 -16.75
CA ILE A 125 3.23 -13.16 -16.96
C ILE A 125 4.48 -12.28 -16.84
N ALA A 126 5.66 -12.89 -17.10
CA ALA A 126 6.96 -12.21 -16.96
C ALA A 126 7.06 -10.90 -17.76
N GLU A 127 6.43 -10.84 -18.94
CA GLU A 127 6.40 -9.65 -19.77
C GLU A 127 5.75 -8.46 -19.06
N GLN A 128 4.65 -8.69 -18.34
CA GLN A 128 3.95 -7.66 -17.57
C GLN A 128 4.81 -7.03 -16.47
N TRP A 129 5.80 -7.78 -15.95
CA TRP A 129 6.67 -7.37 -14.85
C TRP A 129 8.09 -7.08 -15.27
N SER A 130 8.40 -7.13 -16.58
CA SER A 130 9.75 -6.93 -17.12
C SER A 130 10.37 -5.59 -16.70
N TRP A 131 9.56 -4.55 -16.54
CA TRP A 131 9.98 -3.22 -16.09
C TRP A 131 10.63 -3.24 -14.68
N THR A 132 10.37 -4.26 -13.86
CA THR A 132 10.97 -4.37 -12.52
C THR A 132 12.48 -4.56 -12.57
N ALA A 133 13.03 -5.07 -13.68
CA ALA A 133 14.46 -5.19 -13.89
C ALA A 133 15.18 -3.82 -13.97
N GLU A 134 14.45 -2.74 -14.23
CA GLU A 134 14.99 -1.38 -14.27
C GLU A 134 15.01 -0.69 -12.90
N LEU A 135 14.38 -1.31 -11.87
CA LEU A 135 14.38 -0.77 -10.50
C LEU A 135 15.78 -0.84 -9.90
N SER A 136 16.25 0.27 -9.40
CA SER A 136 17.47 0.34 -8.60
C SER A 136 17.26 -0.29 -7.21
N ARG A 137 18.36 -0.54 -6.49
CA ARG A 137 18.28 -0.98 -5.08
C ARG A 137 17.48 0.00 -4.22
N ASP A 138 17.63 1.29 -4.47
CA ASP A 138 16.92 2.32 -3.71
C ASP A 138 15.42 2.33 -4.05
N ASP A 139 15.04 2.05 -5.32
CA ASP A 139 13.64 1.93 -5.74
C ASP A 139 12.98 0.75 -5.04
N LEU A 140 13.65 -0.41 -5.03
CA LEU A 140 13.20 -1.61 -4.34
C LEU A 140 13.11 -1.39 -2.81
N ALA A 141 14.11 -0.72 -2.22
CA ALA A 141 14.11 -0.41 -0.80
C ALA A 141 12.92 0.49 -0.42
N TRP A 142 12.61 1.49 -1.25
CA TRP A 142 11.47 2.36 -1.04
C TRP A 142 10.15 1.59 -1.13
N LEU A 143 9.95 0.79 -2.17
CA LEU A 143 8.75 -0.04 -2.32
C LEU A 143 8.59 -1.03 -1.15
N THR A 144 9.67 -1.66 -0.70
CA THR A 144 9.66 -2.59 0.43
C THR A 144 9.35 -1.89 1.76
N ALA A 145 9.70 -0.61 1.90
CA ALA A 145 9.46 0.16 3.12
C ALA A 145 8.04 0.73 3.20
N LEU A 146 7.23 0.66 2.14
CA LEU A 146 5.86 1.19 2.13
C LEU A 146 5.00 0.51 3.20
N PRO A 147 4.34 1.26 4.10
CA PRO A 147 3.39 0.72 5.07
C PRO A 147 2.11 0.21 4.38
N PHE A 148 1.27 -0.50 5.11
CA PHE A 148 -0.05 -0.92 4.64
C PHE A 148 -1.17 0.06 5.02
N ALA A 149 -0.90 0.94 5.98
CA ALA A 149 -1.83 2.01 6.37
C ALA A 149 -1.08 3.28 6.79
N ILE A 150 -1.66 4.43 6.48
CA ILE A 150 -1.19 5.74 6.93
C ILE A 150 -2.32 6.43 7.68
N ALA A 151 -2.14 6.66 8.97
CA ALA A 151 -3.05 7.45 9.78
C ALA A 151 -2.72 8.94 9.67
N LEU A 152 -3.73 9.76 9.45
CA LEU A 152 -3.69 11.23 9.37
C LEU A 152 -4.53 11.83 10.51
N PRO A 153 -4.05 11.85 11.77
CA PRO A 153 -4.88 12.21 12.92
C PRO A 153 -5.44 13.63 12.84
N GLN A 154 -4.69 14.58 12.26
CA GLN A 154 -5.13 15.96 12.09
C GLN A 154 -6.36 16.10 11.17
N HIS A 155 -6.62 15.07 10.34
CA HIS A 155 -7.74 15.03 9.39
C HIS A 155 -8.77 13.95 9.77
N ASN A 156 -8.58 13.26 10.92
CA ASN A 156 -9.40 12.13 11.34
C ASN A 156 -9.58 11.11 10.19
N ALA A 157 -8.48 10.80 9.48
CA ALA A 157 -8.49 9.97 8.29
C ALA A 157 -7.41 8.88 8.35
N ILE A 158 -7.68 7.77 7.66
CA ILE A 158 -6.75 6.66 7.45
C ILE A 158 -6.71 6.38 5.95
N VAL A 159 -5.51 6.26 5.40
CA VAL A 159 -5.29 5.84 4.01
C VAL A 159 -4.88 4.37 4.03
N VAL A 160 -5.63 3.55 3.32
CA VAL A 160 -5.36 2.13 3.04
C VAL A 160 -5.65 1.85 1.58
N HIS A 161 -5.07 0.78 1.02
CA HIS A 161 -5.30 0.49 -0.39
C HIS A 161 -6.68 -0.11 -0.64
N ALA A 162 -7.05 -1.19 0.06
CA ALA A 162 -8.29 -1.90 -0.23
C ALA A 162 -9.38 -1.65 0.81
N GLY A 163 -9.20 -2.04 2.06
CA GLY A 163 -10.25 -1.84 3.06
C GLY A 163 -9.85 -2.22 4.48
N LEU A 164 -10.78 -2.00 5.39
CA LEU A 164 -10.66 -2.31 6.82
C LEU A 164 -11.87 -3.15 7.25
N VAL A 165 -11.63 -4.11 8.13
CA VAL A 165 -12.70 -4.87 8.79
C VAL A 165 -13.23 -4.04 9.96
N PRO A 166 -14.52 -3.66 9.97
CA PRO A 166 -15.10 -2.88 11.08
C PRO A 166 -14.99 -3.61 12.41
N GLY A 167 -14.66 -2.87 13.47
CA GLY A 167 -14.54 -3.41 14.82
C GLY A 167 -13.21 -4.10 15.13
N VAL A 168 -12.30 -4.18 14.16
CA VAL A 168 -10.93 -4.67 14.35
C VAL A 168 -9.99 -3.48 14.44
N ALA A 169 -9.08 -3.46 15.42
CA ALA A 169 -8.09 -2.40 15.56
C ALA A 169 -7.16 -2.36 14.33
N LEU A 170 -6.64 -1.19 14.00
CA LEU A 170 -5.86 -1.00 12.77
C LEU A 170 -4.60 -1.88 12.74
N GLU A 171 -3.98 -2.09 13.89
CA GLU A 171 -2.80 -2.91 14.09
C GLU A 171 -3.08 -4.42 13.92
N ASP A 172 -4.34 -4.82 14.16
CA ASP A 172 -4.81 -6.21 14.12
C ASP A 172 -5.47 -6.57 12.78
N GLN A 173 -5.55 -5.62 11.82
CA GLN A 173 -6.07 -5.89 10.48
C GLN A 173 -5.18 -6.90 9.76
N LEU A 174 -5.80 -7.83 9.04
CA LEU A 174 -5.05 -8.76 8.19
C LEU A 174 -4.47 -8.03 6.99
N LEU A 175 -3.19 -8.28 6.68
CA LEU A 175 -2.52 -7.67 5.52
C LEU A 175 -3.28 -7.93 4.22
N LYS A 176 -3.80 -9.15 4.05
CA LYS A 176 -4.63 -9.50 2.89
C LYS A 176 -5.83 -8.58 2.72
N ASP A 177 -6.49 -8.20 3.82
CA ASP A 177 -7.66 -7.32 3.76
C ASP A 177 -7.25 -5.89 3.40
N LEU A 178 -6.16 -5.39 3.98
CA LEU A 178 -5.60 -4.06 3.67
C LEU A 178 -5.23 -3.91 2.20
N VAL A 179 -4.80 -5.01 1.54
CA VAL A 179 -4.23 -5.00 0.18
C VAL A 179 -5.22 -5.47 -0.88
N SER A 180 -6.17 -6.35 -0.56
CA SER A 180 -6.96 -7.07 -1.59
C SER A 180 -8.45 -7.16 -1.30
N MET A 181 -8.97 -6.56 -0.22
CA MET A 181 -10.41 -6.62 0.09
C MET A 181 -11.25 -6.06 -1.06
N ARG A 182 -12.31 -6.79 -1.45
CA ARG A 182 -13.23 -6.37 -2.52
C ARG A 182 -14.64 -6.05 -2.00
N GLY A 183 -14.95 -6.45 -0.78
CA GLY A 183 -16.25 -6.19 -0.16
C GLY A 183 -16.35 -6.82 1.23
N LEU A 184 -17.28 -6.31 2.00
CA LEU A 184 -17.66 -6.84 3.30
C LEU A 184 -19.06 -7.47 3.16
N VAL A 185 -19.17 -8.73 3.54
CA VAL A 185 -20.46 -9.41 3.60
C VAL A 185 -20.90 -9.44 5.08
N PRO A 186 -22.04 -8.81 5.44
CA PRO A 186 -22.57 -8.91 6.78
C PRO A 186 -22.83 -10.39 7.12
N ARG A 187 -22.34 -10.85 8.26
CA ARG A 187 -22.77 -12.17 8.75
C ARG A 187 -24.22 -12.05 9.23
N PRO A 188 -25.13 -12.96 8.83
CA PRO A 188 -26.43 -13.02 9.44
C PRO A 188 -26.24 -13.21 10.95
N CYS A 189 -26.96 -12.43 11.75
CA CYS A 189 -27.08 -12.72 13.18
C CYS A 189 -27.77 -14.08 13.32
N SER A 190 -27.05 -15.07 13.80
CA SER A 190 -27.60 -16.37 14.21
C SER A 190 -28.29 -16.26 15.56
#